data_3b79ad28ed0466db102ce284f23fd0a2
#
_entry.id   3b79ad28ed0466db102ce284f23fd0a2
#
_cell.length_a   1.000
_cell.length_b   1.000
_cell.length_c   1.000
_cell.angle_alpha   90.00
_cell.angle_beta   90.00
_cell.angle_gamma   90.00
#
_symmetry.space_group_name_H-M   'P 1'
#
loop_
_entity.id
_entity.type
_entity.pdbx_description
1 polymer ?
#
loop_
_entity_poly.entity_id
_entity_poly.type
_entity_poly.pdbx_seq_one_letter_code
_entity_poly.pdbx_strand_id
1 'polypeptide(L)'
;MNPTKRLLLGNDTIQLVSCSVMLELNACGRGFITARTEQNYTGRPVRLDIGYGNDLVRWFTGYVERSQPAENGSVRLLIREMAGILDHPFPCSFQHPTMRTVTQWLSEASGLEIILPDNAAYTDRPVPHFTHSGTGYELLASLGRIFSVPDYIWHPLPDGGIMAAAAAQGMFSGRPVTIPHEFSQASTGGHSMTLPMIQTLRPGVEVNGQRLTMVMLEDDNMTITWTPRNKATGAPLQKSPFRRQAEKAFPELASGLHLPKLARVEAPTEAVSAGNIADPFRPRYAVNLQLLDENGNPAADTPVYNAVPLPVPMAGSESGMFQFPPPGTLVEVGFVEGRADKPFIRQIMAEGHNLPDVKPGEQLQQQRDGVSQRVTVAGDWERQTDQRIQETSRERVVSADEEKRSLTSRETTIQATDTTTVLGVSTLQAGAVTHITEENYSISTGGHMMVVAGTCERDVEGDTQDTVGGSLTKRLRASVTVLRWRRSWLAIR
;
A
#
# COMPACT_ATOMS: atom_id res chain seq x y z
N MET A 1 -16.41 -28.16 51.58
CA MET A 1 -16.85 -26.75 51.63
C MET A 1 -17.92 -26.56 50.57
N ASN A 2 -19.05 -25.94 50.92
CA ASN A 2 -20.11 -25.72 49.92
C ASN A 2 -19.77 -24.51 49.05
N PRO A 3 -19.94 -24.58 47.73
CA PRO A 3 -19.76 -23.42 46.84
C PRO A 3 -20.79 -22.36 47.19
N THR A 4 -20.35 -21.11 47.17
CA THR A 4 -21.19 -19.95 47.49
C THR A 4 -21.12 -18.96 46.36
N LYS A 5 -22.26 -18.39 45.99
CA LYS A 5 -22.36 -17.36 44.94
C LYS A 5 -23.17 -16.18 45.44
N ARG A 6 -22.77 -14.98 45.10
CA ARG A 6 -23.48 -13.76 45.42
C ARG A 6 -23.79 -12.99 44.14
N LEU A 7 -25.07 -12.80 43.88
CA LEU A 7 -25.56 -12.02 42.75
C LEU A 7 -25.97 -10.62 43.21
N LEU A 8 -25.39 -9.62 42.57
CA LEU A 8 -25.80 -8.24 42.75
C LEU A 8 -26.38 -7.72 41.41
N LEU A 9 -27.57 -7.13 41.47
CA LEU A 9 -28.25 -6.48 40.33
C LEU A 9 -28.44 -4.99 40.68
N GLY A 10 -27.72 -4.12 40.05
CA GLY A 10 -27.60 -2.73 40.49
C GLY A 10 -26.95 -2.69 41.89
N ASN A 11 -27.68 -2.21 42.87
CA ASN A 11 -27.24 -2.14 44.28
C ASN A 11 -27.84 -3.26 45.15
N ASP A 12 -28.71 -4.11 44.57
CA ASP A 12 -29.47 -5.08 45.32
C ASP A 12 -28.79 -6.46 45.31
N THR A 13 -28.68 -7.11 46.46
CA THR A 13 -28.26 -8.51 46.54
C THR A 13 -29.49 -9.39 46.36
N ILE A 14 -29.50 -10.18 45.29
CA ILE A 14 -30.66 -11.02 44.90
C ILE A 14 -30.30 -12.48 45.03
N GLN A 15 -31.27 -13.27 45.46
CA GLN A 15 -31.11 -14.73 45.57
C GLN A 15 -30.96 -15.34 44.17
N LEU A 16 -29.83 -16.00 43.95
CA LEU A 16 -29.52 -16.76 42.73
C LEU A 16 -30.27 -18.12 42.80
N VAL A 17 -30.97 -18.46 41.73
CA VAL A 17 -31.64 -19.78 41.59
C VAL A 17 -30.80 -20.73 40.73
N SER A 18 -30.34 -20.28 39.56
CA SER A 18 -29.44 -21.01 38.68
C SER A 18 -28.58 -20.04 37.87
N CYS A 19 -27.42 -20.49 37.42
CA CYS A 19 -26.54 -19.72 36.52
C CYS A 19 -25.88 -20.62 35.49
N SER A 20 -25.79 -20.10 34.28
CA SER A 20 -25.01 -20.66 33.19
C SER A 20 -24.30 -19.51 32.51
N VAL A 21 -23.02 -19.32 32.84
CA VAL A 21 -22.22 -18.16 32.42
C VAL A 21 -20.96 -18.66 31.74
N MET A 22 -20.72 -18.18 30.52
CA MET A 22 -19.59 -18.52 29.69
C MET A 22 -18.68 -17.31 29.49
N LEU A 23 -17.41 -17.46 29.78
CA LEU A 23 -16.34 -16.51 29.49
C LEU A 23 -15.47 -17.09 28.38
N GLU A 24 -15.08 -16.26 27.42
CA GLU A 24 -14.26 -16.67 26.27
C GLU A 24 -13.04 -15.75 26.09
N LEU A 25 -11.96 -16.32 25.61
CA LEU A 25 -10.78 -15.58 25.20
C LEU A 25 -11.05 -14.87 23.86
N ASN A 26 -10.65 -13.62 23.72
CA ASN A 26 -10.89 -12.77 22.55
C ASN A 26 -12.39 -12.60 22.19
N ALA A 27 -13.24 -12.65 23.20
CA ALA A 27 -14.68 -12.45 23.05
C ALA A 27 -15.31 -11.89 24.34
N CYS A 28 -16.55 -11.46 24.25
CA CYS A 28 -17.34 -11.01 25.37
C CYS A 28 -18.04 -12.19 26.05
N GLY A 29 -17.87 -12.34 27.35
CA GLY A 29 -18.59 -13.30 28.13
C GLY A 29 -20.08 -12.99 28.21
N ARG A 30 -20.89 -14.05 28.30
CA ARG A 30 -22.35 -13.99 28.33
C ARG A 30 -22.93 -15.14 29.13
N GLY A 31 -24.19 -15.00 29.53
CA GLY A 31 -24.83 -16.11 30.22
C GLY A 31 -26.29 -15.85 30.56
N PHE A 32 -26.88 -16.87 31.14
CA PHE A 32 -28.22 -16.81 31.70
C PHE A 32 -28.15 -16.98 33.20
N ILE A 33 -28.85 -16.12 33.91
CA ILE A 33 -29.05 -16.23 35.35
C ILE A 33 -30.52 -16.22 35.66
N THR A 34 -30.97 -17.17 36.49
CA THR A 34 -32.30 -17.14 37.07
C THR A 34 -32.20 -16.59 38.51
N ALA A 35 -32.91 -15.52 38.78
CA ALA A 35 -32.87 -14.80 40.05
C ALA A 35 -34.29 -14.73 40.64
N ARG A 36 -34.40 -14.84 41.96
CA ARG A 36 -35.67 -14.76 42.66
C ARG A 36 -36.07 -13.32 42.89
N THR A 37 -36.77 -12.76 41.95
CA THR A 37 -37.27 -11.39 41.94
C THR A 37 -38.34 -11.25 40.86
N GLU A 38 -39.23 -10.31 41.00
CA GLU A 38 -40.25 -9.96 39.97
C GLU A 38 -39.90 -8.66 39.21
N GLN A 39 -38.79 -8.01 39.62
CA GLN A 39 -38.40 -6.74 38.99
C GLN A 39 -37.70 -6.94 37.66
N ASN A 40 -37.85 -5.96 36.79
CA ASN A 40 -37.12 -5.92 35.52
C ASN A 40 -35.75 -5.20 35.71
N TYR A 41 -34.66 -5.87 35.43
CA TYR A 41 -33.31 -5.37 35.57
C TYR A 41 -32.62 -5.06 34.23
N THR A 42 -33.36 -5.04 33.12
CA THR A 42 -32.77 -4.70 31.79
C THR A 42 -31.99 -3.39 31.83
N GLY A 43 -30.74 -3.39 31.34
CA GLY A 43 -29.81 -2.25 31.34
C GLY A 43 -29.12 -1.99 32.69
N ARG A 44 -29.45 -2.75 33.74
CA ARG A 44 -28.78 -2.57 35.04
C ARG A 44 -27.48 -3.33 35.10
N PRO A 45 -26.45 -2.82 35.84
CA PRO A 45 -25.22 -3.55 36.07
C PRO A 45 -25.48 -4.85 36.85
N VAL A 46 -24.72 -5.88 36.47
CA VAL A 46 -24.73 -7.19 37.15
C VAL A 46 -23.31 -7.54 37.59
N ARG A 47 -23.21 -8.07 38.80
CA ARG A 47 -21.98 -8.61 39.35
C ARG A 47 -22.25 -10.00 39.94
N LEU A 48 -21.42 -10.99 39.60
CA LEU A 48 -21.44 -12.30 40.18
C LEU A 48 -20.12 -12.57 40.91
N ASP A 49 -20.19 -12.74 42.20
CA ASP A 49 -19.08 -13.16 43.04
C ASP A 49 -19.23 -14.66 43.31
N ILE A 50 -18.13 -15.40 43.21
CA ILE A 50 -18.09 -16.85 43.45
C ILE A 50 -16.99 -17.22 44.43
N GLY A 51 -17.15 -18.32 45.17
CA GLY A 51 -16.13 -18.79 46.09
C GLY A 51 -16.64 -19.86 47.01
N TYR A 52 -16.02 -20.00 48.17
CA TYR A 52 -16.37 -21.00 49.19
C TYR A 52 -16.54 -20.34 50.55
N GLY A 53 -17.67 -20.54 51.21
CA GLY A 53 -17.97 -19.95 52.47
C GLY A 53 -17.99 -18.40 52.35
N ASN A 54 -17.14 -17.74 53.14
CA ASN A 54 -17.04 -16.27 53.11
C ASN A 54 -15.96 -15.70 52.17
N ASP A 55 -15.16 -16.58 51.54
CA ASP A 55 -14.11 -16.19 50.60
C ASP A 55 -14.71 -16.12 49.19
N LEU A 56 -15.30 -14.95 48.90
CA LEU A 56 -15.93 -14.64 47.61
C LEU A 56 -15.08 -13.66 46.81
N VAL A 57 -14.77 -14.02 45.58
CA VAL A 57 -14.08 -13.13 44.62
C VAL A 57 -15.04 -12.73 43.53
N ARG A 58 -14.88 -11.50 43.05
CA ARG A 58 -15.57 -11.04 41.87
C ARG A 58 -15.13 -11.86 40.66
N TRP A 59 -16.07 -12.49 40.00
CA TRP A 59 -15.78 -13.36 38.85
C TRP A 59 -16.36 -12.83 37.54
N PHE A 60 -17.53 -12.15 37.60
CA PHE A 60 -18.20 -11.58 36.46
C PHE A 60 -18.68 -10.15 36.79
N THR A 61 -18.45 -9.23 35.85
CA THR A 61 -19.01 -7.87 35.88
C THR A 61 -19.54 -7.54 34.51
N GLY A 62 -20.79 -7.10 34.43
CA GLY A 62 -21.44 -6.81 33.18
C GLY A 62 -22.76 -6.04 33.36
N TYR A 63 -23.65 -6.24 32.45
CA TYR A 63 -24.98 -5.67 32.46
C TYR A 63 -26.04 -6.72 32.04
N VAL A 64 -27.28 -6.45 32.43
CA VAL A 64 -28.44 -7.24 32.03
C VAL A 64 -28.90 -6.77 30.66
N GLU A 65 -28.69 -7.58 29.63
CA GLU A 65 -29.14 -7.27 28.28
C GLU A 65 -30.66 -7.42 28.15
N ARG A 66 -31.20 -8.48 28.78
CA ARG A 66 -32.66 -8.77 28.76
C ARG A 66 -33.09 -9.44 30.06
N SER A 67 -34.25 -9.00 30.54
CA SER A 67 -34.92 -9.60 31.69
C SER A 67 -36.27 -10.16 31.25
N GLN A 68 -36.53 -11.42 31.53
CA GLN A 68 -37.79 -12.13 31.17
C GLN A 68 -38.38 -12.80 32.42
N PRO A 69 -39.73 -12.68 32.65
CA PRO A 69 -40.39 -13.41 33.71
C PRO A 69 -40.14 -14.93 33.57
N ALA A 70 -39.94 -15.59 34.69
CA ALA A 70 -39.84 -17.04 34.79
C ALA A 70 -40.81 -17.57 35.84
N GLU A 71 -40.90 -18.89 36.00
CA GLU A 71 -41.82 -19.48 36.95
C GLU A 71 -41.43 -19.21 38.41
N ASN A 72 -42.37 -19.36 39.31
CA ASN A 72 -42.20 -19.28 40.78
C ASN A 72 -41.64 -17.95 41.29
N GLY A 73 -42.13 -16.78 40.74
CA GLY A 73 -41.66 -15.48 41.19
C GLY A 73 -40.17 -15.19 40.89
N SER A 74 -39.70 -15.73 39.80
CA SER A 74 -38.31 -15.56 39.36
C SER A 74 -38.25 -14.82 38.02
N VAL A 75 -37.08 -14.30 37.69
CA VAL A 75 -36.77 -13.75 36.36
C VAL A 75 -35.56 -14.46 35.77
N ARG A 76 -35.57 -14.66 34.47
CA ARG A 76 -34.44 -15.10 33.70
C ARG A 76 -33.75 -13.93 33.05
N LEU A 77 -32.50 -13.73 33.37
CA LEU A 77 -31.66 -12.63 32.91
C LEU A 77 -30.66 -13.14 31.87
N LEU A 78 -30.64 -12.50 30.69
CA LEU A 78 -29.53 -12.62 29.76
C LEU A 78 -28.51 -11.53 30.14
N ILE A 79 -27.31 -11.96 30.47
CA ILE A 79 -26.23 -11.05 30.92
C ILE A 79 -25.07 -11.06 29.94
N ARG A 80 -24.40 -9.93 29.80
CA ARG A 80 -23.16 -9.76 29.06
C ARG A 80 -22.12 -9.06 29.92
N GLU A 81 -20.84 -9.39 29.70
CA GLU A 81 -19.73 -8.61 30.29
C GLU A 81 -19.77 -7.14 29.80
N MET A 82 -19.09 -6.24 30.50
CA MET A 82 -19.02 -4.82 30.10
C MET A 82 -18.44 -4.64 28.71
N ALA A 83 -17.56 -5.55 28.26
CA ALA A 83 -17.04 -5.61 26.90
C ALA A 83 -18.15 -5.67 25.81
N GLY A 84 -19.40 -6.02 26.16
CA GLY A 84 -20.54 -6.02 25.24
C GLY A 84 -20.78 -4.68 24.54
N ILE A 85 -20.35 -3.55 25.12
CA ILE A 85 -20.44 -2.22 24.50
C ILE A 85 -19.60 -2.13 23.20
N LEU A 86 -18.59 -2.97 23.05
CA LEU A 86 -17.74 -3.00 21.86
C LEU A 86 -18.42 -3.61 20.63
N ASP A 87 -19.66 -4.07 20.73
CA ASP A 87 -20.46 -4.55 19.60
C ASP A 87 -20.92 -3.40 18.67
N HIS A 88 -20.65 -2.15 19.05
CA HIS A 88 -20.92 -0.96 18.24
C HIS A 88 -19.71 -0.57 17.39
N PRO A 89 -19.94 0.19 16.29
CA PRO A 89 -18.84 0.74 15.48
C PRO A 89 -18.04 1.80 16.25
N PHE A 90 -16.70 1.71 16.14
CA PHE A 90 -15.74 2.68 16.68
C PHE A 90 -14.82 3.18 15.57
N PRO A 91 -15.30 4.06 14.67
CA PRO A 91 -14.49 4.56 13.56
C PRO A 91 -13.42 5.52 14.06
N CYS A 92 -12.18 5.29 13.62
CA CYS A 92 -11.05 6.16 13.95
C CYS A 92 -9.97 6.14 12.87
N SER A 93 -9.16 7.21 12.83
CA SER A 93 -8.01 7.31 11.94
C SER A 93 -6.92 8.15 12.61
N PHE A 94 -5.70 7.61 12.65
CA PHE A 94 -4.54 8.22 13.31
C PHE A 94 -3.32 8.15 12.39
N GLN A 95 -2.48 9.18 12.46
CA GLN A 95 -1.14 9.20 11.88
C GLN A 95 -0.10 8.93 12.97
N HIS A 96 0.81 8.01 12.69
CA HIS A 96 1.90 7.59 13.59
C HIS A 96 1.45 7.19 15.02
N PRO A 97 0.29 6.50 15.19
CA PRO A 97 -0.14 6.10 16.52
C PRO A 97 0.67 4.93 17.06
N THR A 98 0.72 4.84 18.37
CA THR A 98 1.15 3.65 19.11
C THR A 98 -0.06 2.80 19.50
N MET A 99 0.15 1.56 19.91
CA MET A 99 -0.93 0.72 20.45
C MET A 99 -1.56 1.41 21.67
N ARG A 100 -0.76 2.04 22.51
CA ARG A 100 -1.22 2.83 23.67
C ARG A 100 -2.15 3.97 23.27
N THR A 101 -1.81 4.71 22.23
CA THR A 101 -2.66 5.80 21.72
C THR A 101 -4.02 5.30 21.26
N VAL A 102 -4.06 4.19 20.52
CA VAL A 102 -5.31 3.62 20.00
C VAL A 102 -6.18 3.06 21.13
N THR A 103 -5.57 2.33 22.09
CA THR A 103 -6.32 1.75 23.22
C THR A 103 -6.80 2.82 24.20
N GLN A 104 -6.04 3.88 24.42
CA GLN A 104 -6.49 5.01 25.22
C GLN A 104 -7.71 5.69 24.59
N TRP A 105 -7.65 5.95 23.29
CA TRP A 105 -8.81 6.50 22.56
C TRP A 105 -10.03 5.58 22.67
N LEU A 106 -9.84 4.26 22.50
CA LEU A 106 -10.96 3.31 22.62
C LEU A 106 -11.50 3.28 24.06
N SER A 107 -10.65 3.40 25.07
CA SER A 107 -11.06 3.53 26.49
C SER A 107 -11.94 4.77 26.70
N GLU A 108 -11.52 5.93 26.18
CA GLU A 108 -12.26 7.18 26.29
C GLU A 108 -13.60 7.10 25.53
N ALA A 109 -13.60 6.52 24.33
CA ALA A 109 -14.79 6.41 23.50
C ALA A 109 -15.82 5.38 24.03
N SER A 110 -15.35 4.28 24.63
CA SER A 110 -16.22 3.20 25.13
C SER A 110 -16.56 3.33 26.63
N GLY A 111 -15.77 4.09 27.39
CA GLY A 111 -15.85 4.14 28.86
C GLY A 111 -15.28 2.87 29.54
N LEU A 112 -14.64 1.97 28.79
CA LEU A 112 -13.98 0.78 29.33
C LEU A 112 -12.51 1.03 29.60
N GLU A 113 -12.00 0.52 30.70
CA GLU A 113 -10.57 0.51 30.96
C GLU A 113 -9.88 -0.57 30.12
N ILE A 114 -8.96 -0.17 29.23
CA ILE A 114 -8.15 -1.12 28.46
C ILE A 114 -6.73 -1.09 28.99
N ILE A 115 -6.30 -2.23 29.54
CA ILE A 115 -5.03 -2.39 30.22
C ILE A 115 -4.02 -3.03 29.26
N LEU A 116 -2.89 -2.37 29.12
CA LEU A 116 -1.71 -2.86 28.40
C LEU A 116 -0.59 -3.19 29.39
N PRO A 117 0.33 -4.10 29.03
CA PRO A 117 1.49 -4.38 29.89
C PRO A 117 2.44 -3.17 29.94
N ASP A 118 3.00 -2.88 31.12
CA ASP A 118 3.81 -1.69 31.38
C ASP A 118 5.13 -1.65 30.60
N ASN A 119 5.77 -2.78 30.34
CA ASN A 119 7.13 -2.87 29.81
C ASN A 119 7.21 -3.64 28.48
N ALA A 120 6.22 -3.51 27.61
CA ALA A 120 6.20 -4.18 26.31
C ALA A 120 6.58 -3.22 25.19
N ALA A 121 7.67 -3.48 24.49
CA ALA A 121 8.19 -2.60 23.44
C ALA A 121 7.17 -2.31 22.30
N TYR A 122 6.25 -3.23 22.01
CA TYR A 122 5.24 -3.06 20.99
C TYR A 122 4.15 -2.05 21.36
N THR A 123 3.92 -1.76 22.65
CA THR A 123 2.87 -0.83 23.08
C THR A 123 3.16 0.61 22.68
N ASP A 124 4.44 0.97 22.57
CA ASP A 124 4.90 2.34 22.31
C ASP A 124 5.61 2.48 20.96
N ARG A 125 5.65 1.41 20.15
CA ARG A 125 6.17 1.45 18.78
C ARG A 125 5.13 2.08 17.84
N PRO A 126 5.44 3.20 17.16
CA PRO A 126 4.50 3.81 16.24
C PRO A 126 4.38 3.01 14.94
N VAL A 127 3.19 3.03 14.35
CA VAL A 127 2.92 2.57 12.98
C VAL A 127 2.63 3.76 12.08
N PRO A 128 2.84 3.70 10.76
CA PRO A 128 2.67 4.85 9.88
C PRO A 128 1.26 5.46 9.94
N HIS A 129 0.24 4.64 9.97
CA HIS A 129 -1.16 5.06 10.13
C HIS A 129 -1.99 3.89 10.68
N PHE A 130 -3.10 4.23 11.30
CA PHE A 130 -4.10 3.28 11.76
C PHE A 130 -5.49 3.81 11.42
N THR A 131 -6.25 3.05 10.68
CA THR A 131 -7.63 3.40 10.34
C THR A 131 -8.53 2.21 10.62
N HIS A 132 -9.66 2.46 11.26
CA HIS A 132 -10.66 1.46 11.60
C HIS A 132 -12.07 2.00 11.40
N SER A 133 -12.99 1.16 10.93
CA SER A 133 -14.40 1.53 10.70
C SER A 133 -15.40 0.48 11.20
N GLY A 134 -14.92 -0.61 11.74
CA GLY A 134 -15.74 -1.71 12.25
C GLY A 134 -16.10 -1.58 13.73
N THR A 135 -16.50 -2.69 14.33
CA THR A 135 -16.83 -2.80 15.75
C THR A 135 -15.59 -2.69 16.64
N GLY A 136 -15.79 -2.38 17.93
CA GLY A 136 -14.69 -2.37 18.90
C GLY A 136 -14.03 -3.77 19.06
N TYR A 137 -14.76 -4.84 18.82
CA TYR A 137 -14.18 -6.20 18.80
C TYR A 137 -13.20 -6.39 17.65
N GLU A 138 -13.57 -5.95 16.45
CA GLU A 138 -12.69 -5.99 15.27
C GLU A 138 -11.47 -5.10 15.47
N LEU A 139 -11.66 -3.93 16.12
CA LEU A 139 -10.54 -3.06 16.48
C LEU A 139 -9.57 -3.80 17.40
N LEU A 140 -10.05 -4.33 18.54
CA LEU A 140 -9.21 -5.10 19.47
C LEU A 140 -8.52 -6.27 18.78
N ALA A 141 -9.24 -7.02 17.94
CA ALA A 141 -8.67 -8.16 17.22
C ALA A 141 -7.57 -7.74 16.22
N SER A 142 -7.65 -6.53 15.66
CA SER A 142 -6.68 -6.01 14.70
C SER A 142 -5.36 -5.55 15.33
N LEU A 143 -5.36 -5.15 16.62
CA LEU A 143 -4.20 -4.60 17.30
C LEU A 143 -3.00 -5.56 17.26
N GLY A 144 -3.22 -6.84 17.49
CA GLY A 144 -2.16 -7.85 17.49
C GLY A 144 -1.37 -7.89 16.21
N ARG A 145 -2.06 -7.85 15.08
CA ARG A 145 -1.47 -7.86 13.75
C ARG A 145 -0.78 -6.52 13.42
N ILE A 146 -1.46 -5.41 13.62
CA ILE A 146 -0.97 -4.10 13.23
C ILE A 146 0.26 -3.69 14.01
N PHE A 147 0.30 -3.97 15.32
CA PHE A 147 1.44 -3.66 16.17
C PHE A 147 2.42 -4.82 16.34
N SER A 148 2.25 -5.90 15.55
CA SER A 148 3.12 -7.09 15.54
C SER A 148 3.31 -7.70 16.95
N VAL A 149 2.21 -7.83 17.70
CA VAL A 149 2.21 -8.40 19.05
C VAL A 149 2.26 -9.92 18.97
N PRO A 150 3.29 -10.59 19.49
CA PRO A 150 3.40 -12.04 19.41
C PRO A 150 2.36 -12.72 20.27
N ASP A 151 1.70 -13.77 19.74
CA ASP A 151 0.64 -14.54 20.44
C ASP A 151 -0.36 -13.63 21.17
N TYR A 152 -0.88 -12.65 20.44
CA TYR A 152 -1.80 -11.64 20.96
C TYR A 152 -3.09 -12.23 21.47
N ILE A 153 -3.51 -11.79 22.66
CA ILE A 153 -4.79 -12.10 23.28
C ILE A 153 -5.41 -10.85 23.91
N TRP A 154 -6.71 -10.83 23.98
CA TRP A 154 -7.44 -9.90 24.84
C TRP A 154 -8.55 -10.64 25.59
N HIS A 155 -8.87 -10.19 26.77
CA HIS A 155 -9.96 -10.77 27.56
C HIS A 155 -10.51 -9.76 28.57
N PRO A 156 -11.82 -9.81 28.85
CA PRO A 156 -12.40 -9.03 29.94
C PRO A 156 -11.85 -9.48 31.31
N LEU A 157 -11.73 -8.53 32.21
CA LEU A 157 -11.29 -8.71 33.59
C LEU A 157 -12.50 -8.78 34.54
N PRO A 158 -12.32 -9.32 35.76
CA PRO A 158 -13.41 -9.42 36.73
C PRO A 158 -14.06 -8.08 37.11
N ASP A 159 -13.31 -6.99 37.04
CA ASP A 159 -13.78 -5.64 37.36
C ASP A 159 -14.53 -4.94 36.22
N GLY A 160 -14.49 -5.52 35.02
CA GLY A 160 -15.12 -5.01 33.79
C GLY A 160 -14.16 -4.34 32.83
N GLY A 161 -12.89 -4.18 33.19
CA GLY A 161 -11.82 -3.76 32.27
C GLY A 161 -11.47 -4.84 31.22
N ILE A 162 -10.58 -4.51 30.31
CA ILE A 162 -10.10 -5.43 29.27
C ILE A 162 -8.57 -5.43 29.29
N MET A 163 -7.98 -6.61 29.38
CA MET A 163 -6.54 -6.81 29.18
C MET A 163 -6.27 -7.12 27.72
N ALA A 164 -5.31 -6.39 27.09
CA ALA A 164 -4.87 -6.63 25.72
C ALA A 164 -3.34 -6.71 25.68
N ALA A 165 -2.79 -7.90 25.41
CA ALA A 165 -1.35 -8.15 25.53
C ALA A 165 -0.88 -9.36 24.72
N ALA A 166 0.44 -9.48 24.54
CA ALA A 166 1.04 -10.78 24.28
C ALA A 166 0.73 -11.73 25.45
N ALA A 167 0.38 -12.96 25.18
CA ALA A 167 -0.01 -13.91 26.21
C ALA A 167 1.08 -14.12 27.28
N ALA A 168 2.34 -14.07 26.89
CA ALA A 168 3.48 -14.15 27.79
C ALA A 168 3.64 -12.93 28.73
N GLN A 169 2.92 -11.85 28.48
CA GLN A 169 2.95 -10.60 29.26
C GLN A 169 1.58 -10.24 29.85
N GLY A 170 0.60 -11.11 29.66
CA GLY A 170 -0.72 -10.94 30.25
C GLY A 170 -0.75 -11.17 31.76
N MET A 171 -1.86 -10.79 32.41
CA MET A 171 -2.06 -10.88 33.86
C MET A 171 -1.85 -12.30 34.44
N PHE A 172 -2.11 -13.33 33.65
CA PHE A 172 -2.01 -14.74 34.07
C PHE A 172 -0.67 -15.39 33.71
N SER A 173 0.24 -14.65 33.06
CA SER A 173 1.55 -15.17 32.68
C SER A 173 2.38 -15.54 33.92
N GLY A 174 3.07 -16.69 33.83
CA GLY A 174 3.92 -17.20 34.91
C GLY A 174 3.18 -17.72 36.15
N ARG A 175 1.85 -17.89 36.04
CA ARG A 175 1.01 -18.42 37.12
C ARG A 175 0.22 -19.66 36.69
N PRO A 176 0.88 -20.78 36.28
CA PRO A 176 0.21 -21.98 35.85
C PRO A 176 -0.52 -22.65 37.02
N VAL A 177 -1.70 -23.17 36.74
CA VAL A 177 -2.51 -23.93 37.68
C VAL A 177 -2.37 -25.39 37.35
N THR A 178 -2.06 -26.21 38.34
CA THR A 178 -2.05 -27.68 38.19
C THR A 178 -3.30 -28.26 38.85
N ILE A 179 -4.13 -28.93 38.07
CA ILE A 179 -5.33 -29.60 38.53
C ILE A 179 -5.10 -31.10 38.41
N PRO A 180 -5.13 -31.88 39.55
CA PRO A 180 -5.06 -33.31 39.50
C PRO A 180 -6.21 -33.92 38.71
N HIS A 181 -5.96 -35.02 38.02
CA HIS A 181 -6.99 -35.71 37.20
C HIS A 181 -8.17 -36.21 38.04
N GLU A 182 -7.98 -36.44 39.31
CA GLU A 182 -9.02 -36.89 40.24
C GLU A 182 -10.17 -35.87 40.40
N PHE A 183 -9.89 -34.57 40.14
CA PHE A 183 -10.92 -33.52 40.16
C PHE A 183 -11.76 -33.47 38.89
N SER A 184 -11.34 -34.19 37.85
CA SER A 184 -12.10 -34.23 36.59
C SER A 184 -13.35 -35.12 36.74
N GLN A 185 -14.52 -34.52 36.64
CA GLN A 185 -15.80 -35.24 36.65
C GLN A 185 -16.13 -35.82 35.26
N ALA A 186 -15.71 -35.13 34.20
CA ALA A 186 -15.87 -35.58 32.82
C ALA A 186 -14.81 -34.94 31.93
N SER A 187 -14.37 -35.68 30.93
CA SER A 187 -13.48 -35.16 29.87
C SER A 187 -14.07 -35.50 28.52
N THR A 188 -14.26 -34.49 27.67
CA THR A 188 -14.85 -34.68 26.35
C THR A 188 -13.86 -34.27 25.25
N GLY A 189 -13.57 -35.20 24.35
CA GLY A 189 -12.78 -34.92 23.14
C GLY A 189 -11.33 -34.51 23.37
N GLY A 190 -10.78 -34.67 24.59
CA GLY A 190 -9.40 -34.29 24.92
C GLY A 190 -9.11 -32.78 24.98
N HIS A 191 -10.15 -31.94 24.85
CA HIS A 191 -10.00 -30.46 24.79
C HIS A 191 -10.90 -29.74 25.80
N SER A 192 -11.65 -30.46 26.60
CA SER A 192 -12.46 -29.90 27.67
C SER A 192 -12.45 -30.80 28.89
N MET A 193 -12.66 -30.20 30.05
CA MET A 193 -12.73 -30.88 31.33
C MET A 193 -13.79 -30.19 32.19
N THR A 194 -14.66 -31.00 32.81
CA THR A 194 -15.62 -30.52 33.82
C THR A 194 -15.10 -30.83 35.21
N LEU A 195 -15.16 -29.83 36.08
CA LEU A 195 -14.61 -29.90 37.45
C LEU A 195 -15.49 -29.07 38.39
N PRO A 196 -15.38 -29.24 39.71
CA PRO A 196 -16.02 -28.35 40.67
C PRO A 196 -15.57 -26.93 40.49
N MET A 197 -16.42 -25.97 40.86
CA MET A 197 -16.14 -24.51 40.74
C MET A 197 -14.79 -24.15 41.36
N ILE A 198 -13.92 -23.48 40.59
CA ILE A 198 -12.65 -22.92 41.03
C ILE A 198 -12.65 -21.43 40.68
N GLN A 199 -12.63 -20.57 41.70
CA GLN A 199 -12.84 -19.13 41.58
C GLN A 199 -11.77 -18.39 40.79
N THR A 200 -10.59 -18.98 40.61
CA THR A 200 -9.45 -18.35 39.89
C THR A 200 -9.39 -18.70 38.40
N LEU A 201 -10.24 -19.64 37.94
CA LEU A 201 -10.22 -20.04 36.53
C LEU A 201 -10.95 -19.02 35.64
N ARG A 202 -10.22 -18.55 34.66
CA ARG A 202 -10.72 -17.63 33.61
C ARG A 202 -10.04 -17.94 32.27
N PRO A 203 -10.59 -17.47 31.14
CA PRO A 203 -9.89 -17.53 29.86
C PRO A 203 -8.53 -16.83 29.93
N GLY A 204 -7.51 -17.45 29.32
CA GLY A 204 -6.13 -16.97 29.39
C GLY A 204 -5.27 -17.60 30.49
N VAL A 205 -5.87 -18.20 31.53
CA VAL A 205 -5.16 -18.99 32.57
C VAL A 205 -4.59 -20.27 31.95
N GLU A 206 -3.37 -20.63 32.34
CA GLU A 206 -2.74 -21.89 31.96
C GLU A 206 -3.06 -22.98 32.99
N VAL A 207 -3.70 -24.05 32.53
CA VAL A 207 -4.04 -25.21 33.34
C VAL A 207 -3.37 -26.45 32.73
N ASN A 208 -2.57 -27.18 33.54
CA ASN A 208 -1.82 -28.35 33.11
C ASN A 208 -1.06 -28.15 31.77
N GLY A 209 -0.47 -27.00 31.58
CA GLY A 209 0.29 -26.62 30.37
C GLY A 209 -0.60 -26.28 29.16
N GLN A 210 -1.90 -26.08 29.37
CA GLN A 210 -2.84 -25.67 28.31
C GLN A 210 -3.50 -24.34 28.67
N ARG A 211 -3.48 -23.37 27.74
CA ARG A 211 -4.17 -22.08 27.92
C ARG A 211 -5.68 -22.29 27.73
N LEU A 212 -6.45 -21.86 28.72
CA LEU A 212 -7.91 -21.88 28.61
C LEU A 212 -8.39 -20.86 27.58
N THR A 213 -9.23 -21.33 26.67
CA THR A 213 -9.92 -20.48 25.69
C THR A 213 -11.35 -20.17 26.09
N MET A 214 -11.95 -21.02 26.92
CA MET A 214 -13.30 -20.83 27.41
C MET A 214 -13.43 -21.42 28.83
N VAL A 215 -14.20 -20.74 29.67
CA VAL A 215 -14.62 -21.20 31.00
C VAL A 215 -16.12 -21.01 31.11
N MET A 216 -16.86 -22.09 31.33
CA MET A 216 -18.30 -22.08 31.50
C MET A 216 -18.65 -22.52 32.94
N LEU A 217 -19.34 -21.66 33.65
CA LEU A 217 -19.88 -21.96 34.97
C LEU A 217 -21.33 -22.38 34.83
N GLU A 218 -21.64 -23.61 35.17
CA GLU A 218 -22.99 -24.14 35.24
C GLU A 218 -23.29 -24.57 36.67
N ASP A 219 -24.08 -23.78 37.34
CA ASP A 219 -24.33 -23.91 38.77
C ASP A 219 -23.02 -24.10 39.56
N ASP A 220 -22.75 -25.23 40.14
CA ASP A 220 -21.58 -25.52 40.98
C ASP A 220 -20.41 -26.15 40.23
N ASN A 221 -20.56 -26.37 38.94
CA ASN A 221 -19.55 -26.98 38.08
C ASN A 221 -18.96 -25.95 37.09
N MET A 222 -17.70 -26.14 36.78
CA MET A 222 -17.02 -25.43 35.71
C MET A 222 -16.58 -26.38 34.60
N THR A 223 -16.90 -26.03 33.37
CA THR A 223 -16.33 -26.66 32.19
C THR A 223 -15.27 -25.74 31.59
N ILE A 224 -14.04 -26.21 31.59
CA ILE A 224 -12.91 -25.49 30.98
C ILE A 224 -12.58 -26.10 29.63
N THR A 225 -12.27 -25.27 28.67
CA THR A 225 -11.91 -25.68 27.30
C THR A 225 -10.62 -25.00 26.86
N TRP A 226 -9.81 -25.71 26.09
CA TRP A 226 -8.58 -25.19 25.50
C TRP A 226 -8.47 -25.62 24.05
N THR A 227 -7.67 -24.87 23.27
CA THR A 227 -7.33 -25.24 21.90
C THR A 227 -5.92 -25.80 21.89
N PRO A 228 -5.69 -27.05 21.52
CA PRO A 228 -4.35 -27.63 21.41
C PRO A 228 -3.52 -26.82 20.41
N ARG A 229 -2.31 -26.47 20.79
CA ARG A 229 -1.37 -25.73 19.98
C ARG A 229 -0.12 -26.54 19.69
N ASN A 230 0.46 -26.30 18.51
CA ASN A 230 1.78 -26.81 18.19
C ASN A 230 2.81 -26.15 19.12
N LYS A 231 3.57 -26.94 19.86
CA LYS A 231 4.55 -26.45 20.84
C LYS A 231 5.68 -25.64 20.19
N ALA A 232 6.02 -25.91 18.93
CA ALA A 232 7.09 -25.21 18.23
C ALA A 232 6.63 -23.89 17.59
N THR A 233 5.42 -23.86 17.02
CA THR A 233 4.92 -22.70 16.25
C THR A 233 3.87 -21.88 16.99
N GLY A 234 3.32 -22.39 18.10
CA GLY A 234 2.20 -21.77 18.81
C GLY A 234 0.86 -21.80 18.05
N ALA A 235 0.86 -22.30 16.81
CA ALA A 235 -0.32 -22.33 15.97
C ALA A 235 -1.35 -23.37 16.48
N PRO A 236 -2.66 -23.12 16.37
CA PRO A 236 -3.69 -24.11 16.70
C PRO A 236 -3.52 -25.36 15.87
N LEU A 237 -3.51 -26.54 16.53
CA LEU A 237 -3.41 -27.84 15.85
C LEU A 237 -4.67 -28.21 15.07
N GLN A 238 -5.80 -27.64 15.46
CA GLN A 238 -7.08 -27.90 14.81
C GLN A 238 -7.79 -26.58 14.49
N LYS A 239 -8.33 -26.52 13.29
CA LYS A 239 -9.23 -25.43 12.91
C LYS A 239 -10.58 -25.59 13.60
N SER A 240 -11.22 -24.49 13.98
CA SER A 240 -12.56 -24.54 14.55
C SER A 240 -13.56 -25.26 13.62
N PRO A 241 -14.58 -25.93 14.14
CA PRO A 241 -15.59 -26.59 13.31
C PRO A 241 -16.27 -25.66 12.31
N PHE A 242 -16.56 -24.42 12.74
CA PHE A 242 -17.13 -23.38 11.88
C PHE A 242 -16.18 -23.01 10.72
N ARG A 243 -14.89 -22.80 11.02
CA ARG A 243 -13.90 -22.51 10.00
C ARG A 243 -13.75 -23.64 8.99
N ARG A 244 -13.73 -24.90 9.46
CA ARG A 244 -13.70 -26.07 8.57
C ARG A 244 -14.92 -26.14 7.66
N GLN A 245 -16.10 -25.82 8.20
CA GLN A 245 -17.35 -25.80 7.42
C GLN A 245 -17.36 -24.66 6.40
N ALA A 246 -16.92 -23.46 6.78
CA ALA A 246 -16.80 -22.31 5.87
C ALA A 246 -15.79 -22.60 4.74
N GLU A 247 -14.61 -23.14 5.07
CA GLU A 247 -13.59 -23.53 4.08
C GLU A 247 -14.06 -24.66 3.15
N LYS A 248 -14.94 -25.55 3.62
CA LYS A 248 -15.56 -26.58 2.78
C LYS A 248 -16.64 -26.04 1.85
N ALA A 249 -17.42 -25.07 2.32
CA ALA A 249 -18.48 -24.44 1.55
C ALA A 249 -17.94 -23.43 0.52
N PHE A 250 -16.84 -22.75 0.87
CA PHE A 250 -16.21 -21.68 0.06
C PHE A 250 -14.68 -21.90 0.01
N PRO A 251 -14.20 -22.94 -0.70
CA PRO A 251 -12.77 -23.26 -0.76
C PRO A 251 -11.93 -22.13 -1.40
N GLU A 252 -12.51 -21.35 -2.30
CA GLU A 252 -11.87 -20.20 -2.92
C GLU A 252 -11.55 -19.07 -1.91
N LEU A 253 -12.32 -18.95 -0.83
CA LEU A 253 -12.06 -17.98 0.24
C LEU A 253 -10.99 -18.49 1.22
N ALA A 254 -10.82 -19.79 1.34
CA ALA A 254 -9.88 -20.40 2.28
C ALA A 254 -8.42 -20.07 1.96
N SER A 255 -8.08 -19.94 0.67
CA SER A 255 -6.74 -19.60 0.20
C SER A 255 -6.38 -18.12 0.42
N GLY A 256 -7.38 -17.25 0.62
CA GLY A 256 -7.21 -15.80 0.69
C GLY A 256 -6.74 -15.15 -0.62
N LEU A 257 -6.77 -15.89 -1.74
CA LEU A 257 -6.33 -15.40 -3.05
C LEU A 257 -7.38 -14.54 -3.76
N HIS A 258 -8.58 -14.45 -3.24
CA HIS A 258 -9.59 -13.48 -3.66
C HIS A 258 -9.23 -12.04 -3.22
N LEU A 259 -8.34 -11.89 -2.24
CA LEU A 259 -7.81 -10.61 -1.78
C LEU A 259 -6.52 -10.27 -2.53
N PRO A 260 -6.26 -8.97 -2.80
CA PRO A 260 -4.99 -8.53 -3.34
C PRO A 260 -3.82 -8.95 -2.44
N LYS A 261 -2.70 -9.31 -3.05
CA LYS A 261 -1.45 -9.65 -2.35
C LYS A 261 -0.35 -8.70 -2.78
N LEU A 262 0.54 -8.38 -1.86
CA LEU A 262 1.76 -7.68 -2.19
C LEU A 262 2.83 -8.68 -2.63
N ALA A 263 3.62 -8.29 -3.63
CA ALA A 263 4.74 -9.06 -4.10
C ALA A 263 5.91 -8.16 -4.49
N ARG A 264 7.10 -8.72 -4.54
CA ARG A 264 8.31 -8.05 -5.01
C ARG A 264 8.75 -8.65 -6.34
N VAL A 265 9.06 -7.78 -7.29
CA VAL A 265 9.61 -8.19 -8.59
C VAL A 265 11.03 -8.71 -8.37
N GLU A 266 11.33 -9.91 -8.86
CA GLU A 266 12.67 -10.47 -8.81
C GLU A 266 13.45 -10.21 -10.10
N ALA A 267 12.85 -10.56 -11.24
CA ALA A 267 13.46 -10.37 -12.54
C ALA A 267 12.41 -10.42 -13.65
N PRO A 268 12.69 -9.91 -14.86
CA PRO A 268 11.96 -10.28 -16.07
C PRO A 268 12.04 -11.79 -16.31
N THR A 269 10.96 -12.40 -16.75
CA THR A 269 10.91 -13.86 -16.96
C THR A 269 11.83 -14.33 -18.07
N GLU A 270 11.94 -13.55 -19.15
CA GLU A 270 12.82 -13.81 -20.29
C GLU A 270 13.55 -12.56 -20.77
N ALA A 271 14.59 -12.75 -21.58
CA ALA A 271 15.29 -11.65 -22.22
C ALA A 271 14.33 -10.87 -23.14
N VAL A 272 14.15 -9.60 -22.82
CA VAL A 272 13.15 -8.72 -23.45
C VAL A 272 13.38 -8.47 -24.94
N SER A 273 14.61 -8.66 -25.42
CA SER A 273 15.02 -8.37 -26.80
C SER A 273 14.55 -9.37 -27.84
N ALA A 274 13.83 -10.42 -27.45
CA ALA A 274 13.62 -11.55 -28.33
C ALA A 274 12.38 -11.48 -29.22
N GLY A 275 11.84 -10.29 -29.54
CA GLY A 275 10.80 -10.10 -30.60
C GLY A 275 9.41 -10.63 -30.25
N ASN A 276 8.58 -10.87 -31.14
CA ASN A 276 7.18 -10.52 -31.36
C ASN A 276 6.21 -11.69 -31.55
N ILE A 277 6.47 -12.88 -31.02
CA ILE A 277 5.53 -13.99 -31.09
C ILE A 277 4.71 -14.05 -29.81
N ALA A 278 3.39 -13.95 -29.92
CA ALA A 278 2.46 -14.23 -28.83
C ALA A 278 2.43 -15.74 -28.56
N ASP A 279 3.21 -16.18 -27.58
CA ASP A 279 3.25 -17.57 -27.15
C ASP A 279 2.71 -17.66 -25.72
N PRO A 280 1.57 -18.30 -25.46
CA PRO A 280 0.99 -18.42 -24.13
C PRO A 280 1.87 -19.24 -23.16
N PHE A 281 2.81 -20.05 -23.67
CA PHE A 281 3.75 -20.80 -22.84
C PHE A 281 5.02 -19.99 -22.51
N ARG A 282 5.26 -18.89 -23.21
CA ARG A 282 6.41 -18.00 -23.02
C ARG A 282 5.99 -16.54 -23.04
N PRO A 283 5.23 -16.07 -22.05
CA PRO A 283 4.79 -14.69 -22.00
C PRO A 283 6.03 -13.78 -21.79
N ARG A 284 6.23 -12.84 -22.72
CA ARG A 284 7.44 -11.99 -22.73
C ARG A 284 7.29 -10.73 -21.91
N TYR A 285 6.08 -10.18 -21.88
CA TYR A 285 5.78 -9.05 -21.02
C TYR A 285 5.28 -9.54 -19.66
N ALA A 286 6.18 -10.21 -18.94
CA ALA A 286 5.95 -10.86 -17.68
C ALA A 286 7.19 -10.80 -16.79
N VAL A 287 6.99 -10.90 -15.48
CA VAL A 287 8.04 -10.88 -14.47
C VAL A 287 7.88 -12.04 -13.50
N ASN A 288 8.98 -12.40 -12.84
CA ASN A 288 8.95 -13.33 -11.72
C ASN A 288 8.73 -12.57 -10.42
N LEU A 289 7.87 -13.09 -9.55
CA LEU A 289 7.43 -12.44 -8.32
C LEU A 289 7.62 -13.33 -7.11
N GLN A 290 8.07 -12.74 -6.01
CA GLN A 290 7.97 -13.30 -4.67
C GLN A 290 6.82 -12.65 -3.92
N LEU A 291 5.81 -13.42 -3.51
CA LEU A 291 4.73 -12.92 -2.65
C LEU A 291 5.29 -12.55 -1.28
N LEU A 292 4.71 -11.52 -0.67
CA LEU A 292 5.10 -11.03 0.64
C LEU A 292 4.04 -11.36 1.70
N ASP A 293 4.51 -11.55 2.92
CA ASP A 293 3.67 -11.63 4.11
C ASP A 293 3.20 -10.23 4.58
N GLU A 294 2.45 -10.19 5.65
CA GLU A 294 1.92 -8.94 6.25
C GLU A 294 3.02 -7.99 6.76
N ASN A 295 4.23 -8.48 6.96
CA ASN A 295 5.39 -7.71 7.44
C ASN A 295 6.33 -7.27 6.29
N GLY A 296 5.98 -7.60 5.04
CA GLY A 296 6.80 -7.30 3.86
C GLY A 296 7.98 -8.26 3.63
N ASN A 297 8.03 -9.38 4.37
CA ASN A 297 9.00 -10.44 4.14
C ASN A 297 8.48 -11.45 3.10
N PRO A 298 9.35 -12.22 2.46
CA PRO A 298 8.92 -13.32 1.61
C PRO A 298 7.93 -14.24 2.36
N ALA A 299 6.78 -14.50 1.76
CA ALA A 299 5.76 -15.35 2.36
C ALA A 299 6.30 -16.76 2.52
N ALA A 300 6.22 -17.31 3.75
CA ALA A 300 6.64 -18.67 4.04
C ALA A 300 5.83 -19.68 3.22
N ASP A 301 6.47 -20.77 2.80
CA ASP A 301 5.86 -21.85 2.02
C ASP A 301 5.24 -21.43 0.68
N THR A 302 5.62 -20.25 0.16
CA THR A 302 5.13 -19.75 -1.13
C THR A 302 6.29 -19.72 -2.13
N PRO A 303 6.21 -20.47 -3.24
CA PRO A 303 7.24 -20.44 -4.27
C PRO A 303 7.25 -19.10 -5.01
N VAL A 304 8.35 -18.82 -5.71
CA VAL A 304 8.40 -17.73 -6.69
C VAL A 304 7.38 -17.99 -7.79
N TYR A 305 6.55 -17.02 -8.08
CA TYR A 305 5.62 -17.06 -9.19
C TYR A 305 6.34 -16.63 -10.47
N ASN A 306 6.45 -17.52 -11.41
CA ASN A 306 7.10 -17.26 -12.69
C ASN A 306 6.09 -16.79 -13.74
N ALA A 307 6.55 -15.94 -14.66
CA ALA A 307 5.80 -15.50 -15.83
C ALA A 307 4.46 -14.82 -15.51
N VAL A 308 4.43 -13.97 -14.48
CA VAL A 308 3.24 -13.19 -14.13
C VAL A 308 3.10 -12.01 -15.08
N PRO A 309 1.97 -11.87 -15.80
CA PRO A 309 1.78 -10.79 -16.76
C PRO A 309 1.76 -9.41 -16.11
N LEU A 310 2.43 -8.45 -16.76
CA LEU A 310 2.39 -7.04 -16.41
C LEU A 310 1.15 -6.36 -17.01
N PRO A 311 0.55 -5.40 -16.29
CA PRO A 311 -0.52 -4.58 -16.84
C PRO A 311 0.03 -3.63 -17.90
N VAL A 312 -0.76 -3.35 -18.92
CA VAL A 312 -0.47 -2.36 -19.95
C VAL A 312 -1.66 -1.41 -20.09
N PRO A 313 -1.42 -0.08 -20.17
CA PRO A 313 -2.50 0.88 -20.40
C PRO A 313 -3.20 0.66 -21.74
N MET A 314 -2.45 0.22 -22.74
CA MET A 314 -2.95 -0.09 -24.09
C MET A 314 -2.09 -1.19 -24.69
N ALA A 315 -2.73 -2.18 -25.27
CA ALA A 315 -2.07 -3.26 -26.00
C ALA A 315 -2.80 -3.58 -27.31
N GLY A 316 -2.03 -3.93 -28.32
CA GLY A 316 -2.51 -4.41 -29.62
C GLY A 316 -1.43 -5.21 -30.33
N SER A 317 -1.65 -5.61 -31.58
CA SER A 317 -0.63 -6.24 -32.38
C SER A 317 0.49 -5.23 -32.65
N GLU A 318 1.70 -5.50 -32.16
CA GLU A 318 2.90 -4.65 -32.27
C GLU A 318 2.68 -3.20 -31.81
N SER A 319 1.70 -2.97 -30.91
CA SER A 319 1.37 -1.64 -30.41
C SER A 319 1.03 -1.68 -28.92
N GLY A 320 1.44 -0.66 -28.19
CA GLY A 320 1.18 -0.55 -26.76
C GLY A 320 2.14 0.37 -26.03
N MET A 321 1.97 0.46 -24.72
CA MET A 321 2.85 1.17 -23.82
C MET A 321 3.46 0.17 -22.83
N PHE A 322 4.73 -0.14 -22.99
CA PHE A 322 5.41 -1.20 -22.26
C PHE A 322 6.51 -0.61 -21.37
N GLN A 323 6.49 -0.98 -20.08
CA GLN A 323 7.49 -0.60 -19.09
C GLN A 323 7.75 -1.77 -18.17
N PHE A 324 9.03 -2.19 -18.05
CA PHE A 324 9.42 -3.21 -17.10
C PHE A 324 9.81 -2.55 -15.78
N PRO A 325 9.19 -2.94 -14.66
CA PRO A 325 9.63 -2.50 -13.35
C PRO A 325 11.02 -3.08 -13.05
N PRO A 326 11.92 -2.30 -12.43
CA PRO A 326 13.21 -2.82 -11.99
C PRO A 326 13.02 -3.88 -10.90
N PRO A 327 14.00 -4.81 -10.74
CA PRO A 327 14.01 -5.74 -9.62
C PRO A 327 13.90 -5.02 -8.27
N GLY A 328 13.17 -5.59 -7.33
CA GLY A 328 12.90 -4.99 -6.03
C GLY A 328 11.62 -4.15 -5.96
N THR A 329 11.01 -3.82 -7.10
CA THR A 329 9.77 -3.03 -7.14
C THR A 329 8.61 -3.78 -6.48
N LEU A 330 7.86 -3.08 -5.63
CA LEU A 330 6.66 -3.59 -5.00
C LEU A 330 5.48 -3.53 -5.98
N VAL A 331 4.72 -4.61 -6.05
CA VAL A 331 3.55 -4.73 -6.92
C VAL A 331 2.35 -5.33 -6.18
N GLU A 332 1.16 -4.96 -6.59
CA GLU A 332 -0.07 -5.60 -6.17
C GLU A 332 -0.45 -6.71 -7.15
N VAL A 333 -0.66 -7.91 -6.63
CA VAL A 333 -0.99 -9.11 -7.40
C VAL A 333 -2.43 -9.53 -7.13
N GLY A 334 -3.19 -9.73 -8.18
CA GLY A 334 -4.49 -10.37 -8.17
C GLY A 334 -4.44 -11.79 -8.73
N PHE A 335 -5.48 -12.55 -8.47
CA PHE A 335 -5.65 -13.92 -8.97
C PHE A 335 -7.00 -14.04 -9.64
N VAL A 336 -7.03 -14.41 -10.91
CA VAL A 336 -8.28 -14.57 -11.66
C VAL A 336 -9.13 -15.63 -10.99
N GLU A 337 -10.35 -15.26 -10.58
CA GLU A 337 -11.28 -16.16 -9.85
C GLU A 337 -10.69 -16.80 -8.58
N GLY A 338 -9.71 -16.15 -7.94
CA GLY A 338 -9.02 -16.69 -6.77
C GLY A 338 -8.12 -17.90 -7.06
N ARG A 339 -7.79 -18.16 -8.31
CA ARG A 339 -6.99 -19.32 -8.74
C ARG A 339 -5.50 -19.04 -8.65
N ALA A 340 -4.78 -19.84 -7.88
CA ALA A 340 -3.34 -19.73 -7.69
C ALA A 340 -2.51 -19.84 -8.99
N ASP A 341 -3.03 -20.55 -9.99
CA ASP A 341 -2.37 -20.76 -11.29
C ASP A 341 -2.62 -19.62 -12.29
N LYS A 342 -3.39 -18.60 -11.92
CA LYS A 342 -3.69 -17.44 -12.78
C LYS A 342 -3.39 -16.11 -12.10
N PRO A 343 -2.15 -15.85 -11.69
CA PRO A 343 -1.74 -14.57 -11.13
C PRO A 343 -1.64 -13.51 -12.22
N PHE A 344 -1.90 -12.26 -11.87
CA PHE A 344 -1.63 -11.09 -12.71
C PHE A 344 -1.29 -9.88 -11.84
N ILE A 345 -0.46 -8.99 -12.35
CA ILE A 345 -0.14 -7.74 -11.65
C ILE A 345 -1.28 -6.75 -11.91
N ARG A 346 -1.84 -6.18 -10.84
CA ARG A 346 -2.87 -5.14 -10.94
C ARG A 346 -2.26 -3.76 -11.10
N GLN A 347 -1.23 -3.45 -10.30
CA GLN A 347 -0.53 -2.18 -10.34
C GLN A 347 0.87 -2.28 -9.73
N ILE A 348 1.69 -1.28 -10.06
CA ILE A 348 3.01 -1.07 -9.50
C ILE A 348 2.89 -0.03 -8.40
N MET A 349 3.58 -0.24 -7.27
CA MET A 349 3.56 0.67 -6.13
C MET A 349 4.93 1.36 -5.99
N ALA A 350 4.90 2.64 -5.67
CA ALA A 350 6.13 3.43 -5.48
C ALA A 350 6.75 3.27 -4.08
N GLU A 351 6.14 2.47 -3.22
CA GLU A 351 6.59 2.27 -1.84
C GLU A 351 7.99 1.68 -1.79
N GLY A 352 8.83 2.20 -0.90
CA GLY A 352 10.22 1.78 -0.75
C GLY A 352 11.22 2.46 -1.69
N HIS A 353 10.75 3.36 -2.57
CA HIS A 353 11.59 4.17 -3.46
C HIS A 353 11.46 5.67 -3.17
N ASN A 354 12.54 6.41 -3.39
CA ASN A 354 12.47 7.87 -3.38
C ASN A 354 11.68 8.34 -4.60
N LEU A 355 10.68 9.16 -4.39
CA LEU A 355 9.92 9.75 -5.47
C LEU A 355 10.64 11.02 -6.00
N PRO A 356 10.60 11.26 -7.33
CA PRO A 356 11.04 12.53 -7.87
C PRO A 356 10.14 13.68 -7.37
N ASP A 357 10.65 14.90 -7.41
CA ASP A 357 9.86 16.09 -7.11
C ASP A 357 8.78 16.28 -8.18
N VAL A 358 7.53 16.08 -7.79
CA VAL A 358 6.34 16.24 -8.63
C VAL A 358 5.23 16.91 -7.82
N LYS A 359 4.68 17.99 -8.34
CA LYS A 359 3.60 18.73 -7.67
C LYS A 359 2.23 18.19 -8.04
N PRO A 360 1.22 18.34 -7.19
CA PRO A 360 -0.15 18.02 -7.55
C PRO A 360 -0.58 18.76 -8.83
N GLY A 361 -1.12 18.02 -9.81
CA GLY A 361 -1.50 18.56 -11.12
C GLY A 361 -0.41 18.52 -12.18
N GLU A 362 0.82 18.15 -11.85
CA GLU A 362 1.88 17.88 -12.84
C GLU A 362 1.82 16.45 -13.34
N GLN A 363 2.31 16.25 -14.56
CA GLN A 363 2.58 14.92 -15.13
C GLN A 363 4.09 14.77 -15.31
N LEU A 364 4.63 13.69 -14.76
CA LEU A 364 6.06 13.40 -14.87
C LEU A 364 6.27 11.95 -15.30
N GLN A 365 7.01 11.78 -16.38
CA GLN A 365 7.59 10.51 -16.79
C GLN A 365 9.09 10.62 -16.67
N GLN A 366 9.68 9.96 -15.67
CA GLN A 366 11.11 10.03 -15.39
C GLN A 366 11.71 8.64 -15.37
N GLN A 367 12.75 8.42 -16.14
CA GLN A 367 13.51 7.17 -16.11
C GLN A 367 14.58 7.20 -15.01
N ARG A 368 15.26 8.31 -14.86
CA ARG A 368 16.23 8.62 -13.82
C ARG A 368 16.39 10.13 -13.71
N ASP A 369 17.12 10.59 -12.72
CA ASP A 369 17.44 12.01 -12.59
C ASP A 369 18.10 12.55 -13.87
N GLY A 370 17.65 13.72 -14.32
CA GLY A 370 18.11 14.36 -15.57
C GLY A 370 17.55 13.76 -16.87
N VAL A 371 16.72 12.70 -16.81
CA VAL A 371 16.08 12.09 -17.99
C VAL A 371 14.58 11.99 -17.79
N SER A 372 13.84 12.96 -18.28
CA SER A 372 12.41 13.10 -18.01
C SER A 372 11.63 13.79 -19.12
N GLN A 373 10.33 13.60 -19.09
CA GLN A 373 9.31 14.38 -19.76
C GLN A 373 8.31 14.87 -18.72
N ARG A 374 8.09 16.18 -18.63
CA ARG A 374 7.22 16.82 -17.64
C ARG A 374 6.21 17.71 -18.33
N VAL A 375 4.99 17.74 -17.80
CA VAL A 375 4.01 18.78 -18.09
C VAL A 375 3.73 19.49 -16.78
N THR A 376 4.04 20.79 -16.72
CA THR A 376 3.86 21.59 -15.52
C THR A 376 2.39 21.92 -15.27
N VAL A 377 2.07 22.41 -14.08
CA VAL A 377 0.71 22.91 -13.78
C VAL A 377 0.29 24.06 -14.70
N ALA A 378 1.26 24.86 -15.18
CA ALA A 378 1.01 25.95 -16.14
C ALA A 378 0.78 25.44 -17.57
N GLY A 379 1.08 24.19 -17.87
CA GLY A 379 0.93 23.59 -19.19
C GLY A 379 2.22 23.56 -20.01
N ASP A 380 3.38 23.91 -19.43
CA ASP A 380 4.65 23.83 -20.15
C ASP A 380 5.05 22.36 -20.37
N TRP A 381 5.55 22.08 -21.56
CA TRP A 381 6.11 20.78 -21.94
C TRP A 381 7.62 20.83 -21.88
N GLU A 382 8.20 20.08 -20.97
CA GLU A 382 9.65 19.99 -20.77
C GLU A 382 10.14 18.58 -21.13
N ARG A 383 11.18 18.51 -21.97
CA ARG A 383 11.88 17.25 -22.27
C ARG A 383 13.35 17.44 -21.98
N GLN A 384 13.90 16.62 -21.11
CA GLN A 384 15.29 16.67 -20.70
C GLN A 384 15.97 15.32 -20.87
N THR A 385 17.19 15.34 -21.37
CA THR A 385 18.09 14.18 -21.39
C THR A 385 19.55 14.67 -21.43
N ASP A 386 20.42 13.93 -20.78
CA ASP A 386 21.88 14.10 -20.87
C ASP A 386 22.49 13.31 -22.02
N GLN A 387 21.67 12.66 -22.82
CA GLN A 387 22.08 11.82 -23.95
C GLN A 387 21.46 12.36 -25.25
N ARG A 388 21.20 11.49 -26.18
CA ARG A 388 20.72 11.79 -27.52
C ARG A 388 19.19 11.84 -27.57
N ILE A 389 18.64 12.85 -28.27
CA ILE A 389 17.27 12.84 -28.78
C ILE A 389 17.33 12.53 -30.28
N GLN A 390 16.67 11.48 -30.70
CA GLN A 390 16.53 11.10 -32.10
C GLN A 390 15.05 11.11 -32.50
N GLU A 391 14.74 11.91 -33.51
CA GLU A 391 13.39 11.99 -34.09
C GLU A 391 13.42 11.55 -35.55
N THR A 392 12.50 10.71 -35.95
CA THR A 392 12.35 10.25 -37.34
C THR A 392 10.86 10.35 -37.70
N SER A 393 10.54 11.11 -38.70
CA SER A 393 9.15 11.30 -39.17
C SER A 393 9.13 11.52 -40.68
N ARG A 394 7.98 11.30 -41.29
CA ARG A 394 7.75 11.65 -42.69
C ARG A 394 7.69 13.17 -42.87
N GLU A 395 7.05 13.86 -41.93
CA GLU A 395 6.87 15.30 -41.94
C GLU A 395 7.00 15.83 -40.52
N ARG A 396 7.65 16.98 -40.35
CA ARG A 396 7.75 17.70 -39.09
C ARG A 396 7.26 19.11 -39.28
N VAL A 397 6.18 19.50 -38.62
CA VAL A 397 5.61 20.82 -38.60
C VAL A 397 5.86 21.43 -37.22
N VAL A 398 6.45 22.63 -37.20
CA VAL A 398 6.65 23.41 -35.98
C VAL A 398 5.97 24.75 -36.16
N SER A 399 5.06 25.11 -35.27
CA SER A 399 4.40 26.41 -35.25
C SER A 399 4.50 26.95 -33.83
N ALA A 400 5.12 28.10 -33.68
CA ALA A 400 5.31 28.78 -32.42
C ALA A 400 5.40 30.29 -32.66
N ASP A 401 5.06 31.10 -31.67
CA ASP A 401 5.22 32.54 -31.71
C ASP A 401 6.70 32.94 -31.65
N GLU A 402 7.49 32.16 -30.89
CA GLU A 402 8.93 32.37 -30.74
C GLU A 402 9.68 31.03 -30.70
N GLU A 403 10.77 30.87 -31.44
CA GLU A 403 11.67 29.74 -31.38
C GLU A 403 13.08 30.20 -31.00
N LYS A 404 13.65 29.62 -29.92
CA LYS A 404 15.03 29.85 -29.44
C LYS A 404 15.83 28.55 -29.55
N ARG A 405 16.98 28.60 -30.21
CA ARG A 405 17.93 27.48 -30.30
C ARG A 405 19.31 27.90 -29.83
N SER A 406 19.88 27.15 -28.90
CA SER A 406 21.27 27.30 -28.48
C SER A 406 22.00 25.97 -28.71
N LEU A 407 23.00 25.98 -29.55
CA LEU A 407 23.71 24.80 -30.02
C LEU A 407 25.22 25.04 -30.04
N THR A 408 26.03 24.06 -29.73
CA THR A 408 27.47 24.10 -29.94
C THR A 408 27.83 23.94 -31.41
N SER A 409 27.12 23.06 -32.12
CA SER A 409 27.28 22.87 -33.58
C SER A 409 25.94 22.51 -34.21
N ARG A 410 25.77 22.82 -35.47
CA ARG A 410 24.62 22.43 -36.27
C ARG A 410 25.07 21.98 -37.64
N GLU A 411 24.60 20.82 -38.04
CA GLU A 411 24.69 20.31 -39.40
C GLU A 411 23.26 20.16 -39.97
N THR A 412 23.06 20.61 -41.22
CA THR A 412 21.78 20.50 -41.89
C THR A 412 22.01 20.00 -43.31
N THR A 413 21.45 18.86 -43.68
CA THR A 413 21.50 18.30 -45.03
C THR A 413 20.08 18.26 -45.60
N ILE A 414 19.89 18.94 -46.74
CA ILE A 414 18.61 19.03 -47.42
C ILE A 414 18.81 18.53 -48.85
N GLN A 415 18.10 17.49 -49.25
CA GLN A 415 18.32 16.80 -50.53
C GLN A 415 17.60 17.50 -51.71
N ALA A 416 16.60 18.33 -51.44
CA ALA A 416 15.84 19.01 -52.48
C ALA A 416 15.84 20.50 -52.34
N THR A 417 14.93 21.08 -51.60
CA THR A 417 14.73 22.53 -51.54
C THR A 417 14.74 23.04 -50.11
N ASP A 418 15.53 24.05 -49.80
CA ASP A 418 15.45 24.87 -48.60
C ASP A 418 14.90 26.26 -48.93
N THR A 419 13.82 26.66 -48.26
CA THR A 419 13.24 27.99 -48.46
C THR A 419 13.10 28.68 -47.10
N THR A 420 13.73 29.83 -46.95
CA THR A 420 13.62 30.64 -45.75
C THR A 420 13.01 32.01 -46.11
N THR A 421 11.86 32.32 -45.50
CA THR A 421 11.19 33.63 -45.68
C THR A 421 11.16 34.37 -44.35
N VAL A 422 11.75 35.56 -44.29
CA VAL A 422 11.74 36.43 -43.12
C VAL A 422 11.13 37.78 -43.52
N LEU A 423 9.95 38.08 -42.96
CA LEU A 423 9.26 39.36 -43.27
C LEU A 423 9.90 40.56 -42.57
N GLY A 424 10.64 40.33 -41.51
CA GLY A 424 11.38 41.35 -40.78
C GLY A 424 12.87 41.39 -41.11
N VAL A 425 13.72 41.47 -40.12
CA VAL A 425 15.17 41.53 -40.24
C VAL A 425 15.78 40.17 -40.07
N SER A 426 16.61 39.75 -41.02
CA SER A 426 17.46 38.56 -40.89
C SER A 426 18.90 39.02 -40.64
N THR A 427 19.53 38.55 -39.58
CA THR A 427 20.91 38.86 -39.23
C THR A 427 21.74 37.60 -39.17
N LEU A 428 22.83 37.54 -39.93
CA LEU A 428 23.82 36.47 -39.84
C LEU A 428 25.14 37.06 -39.30
N GLN A 429 25.58 36.58 -38.14
CA GLN A 429 26.91 36.90 -37.60
C GLN A 429 27.71 35.60 -37.51
N ALA A 430 28.80 35.50 -38.18
CA ALA A 430 29.64 34.34 -38.25
C ALA A 430 31.14 34.74 -38.32
N GLY A 431 32.03 33.86 -37.87
CA GLY A 431 33.47 34.03 -38.03
C GLY A 431 33.92 33.91 -39.49
N ALA A 432 33.28 33.04 -40.24
CA ALA A 432 33.46 32.90 -41.70
C ALA A 432 32.15 32.43 -42.34
N VAL A 433 31.91 32.84 -43.56
CA VAL A 433 30.76 32.36 -44.37
C VAL A 433 31.27 31.96 -45.74
N THR A 434 30.91 30.76 -46.20
CA THR A 434 31.23 30.24 -47.51
C THR A 434 29.93 29.89 -48.24
N HIS A 435 29.72 30.41 -49.40
CA HIS A 435 28.61 30.04 -50.29
C HIS A 435 29.18 29.40 -51.56
N ILE A 436 28.79 28.19 -51.85
CA ILE A 436 29.15 27.44 -53.06
C ILE A 436 27.84 27.06 -53.76
N THR A 437 27.69 27.44 -55.00
CA THR A 437 26.55 27.09 -55.86
C THR A 437 27.07 26.52 -57.17
N GLU A 438 26.45 25.49 -57.68
CA GLU A 438 26.79 24.88 -59.00
C GLU A 438 26.14 25.66 -60.15
N GLU A 439 25.02 26.35 -59.86
CA GLU A 439 24.26 27.08 -60.88
C GLU A 439 24.27 28.61 -60.59
N ASN A 440 23.13 29.20 -60.43
CA ASN A 440 22.96 30.62 -60.27
C ASN A 440 23.03 31.08 -58.82
N TYR A 441 23.74 32.14 -58.54
CA TYR A 441 23.71 32.87 -57.30
C TYR A 441 23.23 34.30 -57.52
N SER A 442 22.07 34.67 -56.94
CA SER A 442 21.45 35.96 -57.13
C SER A 442 21.29 36.71 -55.81
N ILE A 443 21.68 37.98 -55.78
CA ILE A 443 21.42 38.89 -54.66
C ILE A 443 20.62 40.07 -55.20
N SER A 444 19.46 40.35 -54.64
CA SER A 444 18.61 41.50 -55.03
C SER A 444 18.21 42.29 -53.79
N THR A 445 18.26 43.61 -53.84
CA THR A 445 17.78 44.48 -52.78
C THR A 445 17.02 45.64 -53.39
N GLY A 446 15.89 46.04 -52.84
CA GLY A 446 15.15 47.25 -53.20
C GLY A 446 15.69 48.52 -52.55
N GLY A 447 16.63 48.39 -51.60
CA GLY A 447 17.23 49.49 -50.91
C GLY A 447 18.74 49.62 -51.14
N HIS A 448 19.46 49.88 -50.07
CA HIS A 448 20.94 50.12 -50.12
C HIS A 448 21.66 48.78 -49.87
N MET A 449 22.61 48.43 -50.74
CA MET A 449 23.55 47.34 -50.57
C MET A 449 24.90 47.87 -50.16
N MET A 450 25.43 47.51 -49.01
CA MET A 450 26.75 47.89 -48.50
C MET A 450 27.62 46.62 -48.30
N VAL A 451 28.80 46.67 -48.94
CA VAL A 451 29.84 45.63 -48.75
C VAL A 451 31.09 46.29 -48.19
N VAL A 452 31.52 45.84 -47.01
CA VAL A 452 32.76 46.32 -46.37
C VAL A 452 33.66 45.09 -46.20
N ALA A 453 34.87 45.16 -46.79
CA ALA A 453 35.83 44.09 -46.71
C ALA A 453 37.27 44.68 -46.57
N GLY A 454 38.16 43.96 -45.89
CA GLY A 454 39.57 44.28 -45.83
C GLY A 454 40.23 44.10 -47.18
N THR A 455 39.92 43.01 -47.87
CA THR A 455 40.29 42.76 -49.27
C THR A 455 39.09 42.15 -49.98
N CYS A 456 38.99 42.47 -51.29
CA CYS A 456 37.93 41.87 -52.12
C CYS A 456 38.62 41.38 -53.43
N GLU A 457 38.49 40.08 -53.68
CA GLU A 457 38.97 39.49 -54.92
C GLU A 457 37.74 39.00 -55.71
N ARG A 458 37.73 39.22 -56.98
CA ARG A 458 36.68 38.74 -57.89
C ARG A 458 37.35 38.14 -59.13
N ASP A 459 37.17 36.89 -59.33
CA ASP A 459 37.63 36.18 -60.51
C ASP A 459 36.40 35.74 -61.35
N VAL A 460 36.43 36.02 -62.64
CA VAL A 460 35.31 35.71 -63.54
C VAL A 460 35.91 35.25 -64.87
N GLU A 461 35.60 33.99 -65.20
CA GLU A 461 36.09 33.38 -66.46
C GLU A 461 35.39 33.94 -67.70
N GLY A 462 34.21 34.52 -67.59
CA GLY A 462 33.44 35.09 -68.70
C GLY A 462 33.34 36.60 -68.67
N ASP A 463 32.30 37.13 -69.25
CA ASP A 463 32.05 38.59 -69.30
C ASP A 463 31.46 39.11 -67.97
N THR A 464 31.88 40.30 -67.57
CA THR A 464 31.25 41.08 -66.52
C THR A 464 30.51 42.23 -67.09
N GLN A 465 29.27 42.47 -66.70
CA GLN A 465 28.47 43.61 -67.06
C GLN A 465 28.05 44.40 -65.83
N ASP A 466 28.44 45.64 -65.75
CA ASP A 466 28.00 46.61 -64.77
C ASP A 466 27.04 47.60 -65.42
N THR A 467 25.72 47.57 -65.00
CA THR A 467 24.76 48.56 -65.49
C THR A 467 24.38 49.51 -64.35
N VAL A 468 24.65 50.77 -64.50
CA VAL A 468 24.39 51.77 -63.43
C VAL A 468 23.45 52.86 -64.03
N GLY A 469 22.22 52.95 -63.45
CA GLY A 469 21.21 53.94 -63.86
C GLY A 469 21.47 55.34 -63.34
N GLY A 470 22.49 55.55 -62.54
CA GLY A 470 22.92 56.86 -62.02
C GLY A 470 24.42 57.02 -62.06
N SER A 471 25.03 57.72 -61.11
CA SER A 471 26.48 58.02 -61.09
C SER A 471 27.27 56.84 -60.51
N LEU A 472 28.30 56.40 -61.17
CA LEU A 472 29.30 55.46 -60.66
C LEU A 472 30.54 56.25 -60.18
N THR A 473 30.81 56.24 -58.87
CA THR A 473 31.99 56.88 -58.29
C THR A 473 32.93 55.78 -57.72
N LYS A 474 34.12 55.63 -58.29
CA LYS A 474 35.19 54.75 -57.77
C LYS A 474 36.27 55.63 -57.11
N ARG A 475 36.44 55.58 -55.79
CA ARG A 475 37.50 56.28 -55.06
C ARG A 475 38.59 55.25 -54.65
N LEU A 476 39.79 55.43 -55.18
CA LEU A 476 40.94 54.61 -54.89
C LEU A 476 41.89 55.39 -53.97
N ARG A 477 42.21 54.82 -52.80
CA ARG A 477 43.14 55.48 -51.83
C ARG A 477 44.60 55.00 -51.93
N ALA A 478 44.88 54.02 -52.79
CA ALA A 478 46.23 53.46 -53.01
C ALA A 478 46.50 53.22 -54.49
N SER A 479 47.77 52.98 -54.87
CA SER A 479 48.22 52.77 -56.27
C SER A 479 47.43 51.62 -56.95
N VAL A 480 46.92 51.95 -58.13
CA VAL A 480 46.22 51.01 -59.02
C VAL A 480 47.22 50.36 -59.95
N THR A 481 47.43 49.08 -59.88
CA THR A 481 48.10 48.35 -60.97
C THR A 481 47.05 48.01 -62.00
N VAL A 482 47.00 48.74 -63.07
CA VAL A 482 46.15 48.48 -64.25
C VAL A 482 46.88 47.51 -65.15
N LEU A 483 46.47 46.25 -65.12
CA LEU A 483 46.88 45.28 -66.14
C LEU A 483 46.26 45.74 -67.50
N ARG A 484 47.07 46.26 -68.40
CA ARG A 484 46.64 46.55 -69.75
C ARG A 484 46.45 45.23 -70.51
N TRP A 485 45.24 44.95 -70.89
CA TRP A 485 44.98 43.96 -71.91
C TRP A 485 45.54 44.45 -73.21
N ARG A 486 46.55 43.76 -73.81
CA ARG A 486 46.95 43.96 -75.19
C ARG A 486 45.89 43.33 -76.09
N ARG A 487 45.12 44.21 -76.80
CA ARG A 487 44.43 43.78 -78.00
C ARG A 487 45.49 43.55 -79.08
N SER A 488 45.74 42.33 -79.45
CA SER A 488 46.44 41.96 -80.68
C SER A 488 45.44 42.09 -81.81
N TRP A 489 45.60 43.12 -82.57
CA TRP A 489 44.94 43.24 -83.88
C TRP A 489 45.71 42.30 -84.82
N LEU A 490 45.11 41.15 -85.16
CA LEU A 490 45.46 40.43 -86.36
C LEU A 490 44.63 41.01 -87.51
N ALA A 491 45.32 41.77 -88.33
CA ALA A 491 44.81 42.13 -89.63
C ALA A 491 44.90 40.90 -90.55
N ILE A 492 43.77 40.44 -91.05
CA ILE A 492 43.70 39.42 -92.12
C ILE A 492 43.24 40.25 -93.37
N ARG A 493 44.12 40.13 -94.41
CA ARG A 493 43.72 40.40 -95.77
C ARG A 493 42.64 39.48 -96.23
#